data_39bfccfd3073adf0e3bff47424953cf2
#
_entry.id   39bfccfd3073adf0e3bff47424953cf2
#
_cell.length_a   1.000
_cell.length_b   1.000
_cell.length_c   1.000
_cell.angle_alpha   90.00
_cell.angle_beta   90.00
_cell.angle_gamma   90.00
#
_symmetry.space_group_name_H-M   'P 1'
#
loop_
_entity.id
_entity.type
_entity.pdbx_description
1 polymer ?
#
loop_
_entity_poly.entity_id
_entity_poly.type
_entity_poly.pdbx_seq_one_letter_code
_entity_poly.pdbx_strand_id
1 'polypeptide(L)'
;MRFSLRENRAKAIRFVEHLPWNRFSHTAKVSVVSVAMVLGLASCSLDYTVGYVYMTTNKSNPGLIDQYAIDFDSGALSVVGTPVAAGNDPVTLVAAPNGQFVYVINQGDSTVQEFAVEGDGSLASKNVYKTTGTHPTAVAIDPQGAFLYVTFTYQTGYSTTTPGPGGVSIFPVNADNSLGTPLTQNVGNNPVGVTVSYFNHFVYVLDQEASPKATILGFSQNTSTGALTPVPGTTIATVGGKTVATGFAAGVVPNAIAEEPTSRYVYVTDQAANQLIGYTVLASGGLLPMVNGPFATGLFPADLTIDPTGKLIYVVNFNGNTVQGYMIDGATGTPSGAAGAFATGTGTGPTCVAIDPALGDFLYTSNSLDNTVTGERLNPNTGGLQGVQNSPFNGSGQPSCLTVVPNGPHAAQAVIP
;
A
#
# COMPACT_ATOMS: atom_id res chain seq x y z
N MET A 1 22.45 11.96 0.25
CA MET A 1 23.28 10.76 -0.04
C MET A 1 23.56 10.53 -1.54
N ARG A 2 22.71 10.98 -2.46
CA ARG A 2 22.91 10.84 -3.94
C ARG A 2 24.23 11.43 -4.49
N PHE A 3 24.80 12.46 -3.86
CA PHE A 3 26.04 13.10 -4.34
C PHE A 3 27.32 12.29 -4.10
N SER A 4 27.40 11.49 -3.05
CA SER A 4 28.62 10.79 -2.64
C SER A 4 28.98 9.60 -3.53
N LEU A 5 28.00 8.85 -4.03
CA LEU A 5 28.26 7.65 -4.84
C LEU A 5 28.69 7.95 -6.30
N ARG A 6 28.11 9.00 -6.90
CA ARG A 6 28.56 9.46 -8.23
C ARG A 6 29.97 10.08 -8.19
N GLU A 7 30.31 10.80 -7.14
CA GLU A 7 31.66 11.36 -6.97
C GLU A 7 32.72 10.28 -6.76
N ASN A 8 32.42 9.21 -6.02
CA ASN A 8 33.34 8.12 -5.80
C ASN A 8 33.57 7.28 -7.07
N ARG A 9 32.57 7.09 -7.92
CA ARG A 9 32.72 6.45 -9.25
C ARG A 9 33.61 7.28 -10.18
N ALA A 10 33.38 8.59 -10.24
CA ALA A 10 34.20 9.50 -11.05
C ALA A 10 35.66 9.55 -10.58
N LYS A 11 35.92 9.46 -9.27
CA LYS A 11 37.26 9.39 -8.68
C LYS A 11 37.97 8.07 -8.97
N ALA A 12 37.27 6.93 -8.93
CA ALA A 12 37.85 5.63 -9.24
C ALA A 12 38.27 5.51 -10.72
N ILE A 13 37.44 5.98 -11.66
CA ILE A 13 37.72 6.00 -13.09
C ILE A 13 38.90 6.94 -13.41
N ARG A 14 38.95 8.14 -12.78
CA ARG A 14 40.04 9.09 -12.98
C ARG A 14 41.38 8.59 -12.41
N PHE A 15 41.36 7.75 -11.37
CA PHE A 15 42.58 7.17 -10.80
C PHE A 15 43.25 6.18 -11.76
N VAL A 16 42.50 5.42 -12.52
CA VAL A 16 43.03 4.46 -13.54
C VAL A 16 43.56 5.20 -14.76
N GLU A 17 42.98 6.31 -15.18
CA GLU A 17 43.40 7.11 -16.35
C GLU A 17 44.73 7.84 -16.17
N HIS A 18 45.20 8.07 -14.93
CA HIS A 18 46.43 8.80 -14.65
C HIS A 18 47.65 7.94 -14.21
N LEU A 19 47.54 6.60 -14.29
CA LEU A 19 48.66 5.74 -14.00
C LEU A 19 49.67 5.77 -15.16
N PRO A 20 50.99 6.02 -14.90
CA PRO A 20 52.01 6.09 -15.95
C PRO A 20 52.35 4.67 -16.45
N TRP A 21 51.57 4.16 -17.40
CA TRP A 21 51.61 2.81 -17.94
C TRP A 21 53.00 2.39 -18.49
N ASN A 22 53.86 3.37 -18.85
CA ASN A 22 55.16 3.08 -19.47
C ASN A 22 56.22 2.62 -18.46
N ARG A 23 55.97 2.63 -17.16
CA ARG A 23 56.94 2.26 -16.11
C ARG A 23 56.71 0.89 -15.49
N PHE A 24 55.65 0.18 -15.88
CA PHE A 24 55.35 -1.14 -15.34
C PHE A 24 55.82 -2.27 -16.27
N SER A 25 56.38 -3.35 -15.70
CA SER A 25 56.69 -4.59 -16.42
C SER A 25 55.38 -5.24 -16.95
N HIS A 26 55.50 -6.11 -17.96
CA HIS A 26 54.29 -6.78 -18.52
C HIS A 26 53.47 -7.53 -17.45
N THR A 27 54.14 -8.19 -16.51
CA THR A 27 53.51 -8.86 -15.38
C THR A 27 52.75 -7.90 -14.43
N ALA A 28 53.33 -6.74 -14.14
CA ALA A 28 52.67 -5.73 -13.33
C ALA A 28 51.43 -5.10 -14.02
N LYS A 29 51.52 -4.91 -15.36
CA LYS A 29 50.38 -4.41 -16.15
C LYS A 29 49.21 -5.40 -16.17
N VAL A 30 49.49 -6.71 -16.32
CA VAL A 30 48.45 -7.77 -16.27
C VAL A 30 47.83 -7.84 -14.88
N SER A 31 48.63 -7.74 -13.81
CA SER A 31 48.10 -7.76 -12.43
C SER A 31 47.22 -6.53 -12.11
N VAL A 32 47.60 -5.33 -12.59
CA VAL A 32 46.81 -4.13 -12.39
C VAL A 32 45.48 -4.20 -13.16
N VAL A 33 45.50 -4.71 -14.40
CA VAL A 33 44.27 -4.92 -15.18
C VAL A 33 43.39 -6.00 -14.55
N SER A 34 43.99 -7.10 -14.05
CA SER A 34 43.23 -8.16 -13.38
C SER A 34 42.61 -7.69 -12.07
N VAL A 35 43.32 -6.89 -11.26
CA VAL A 35 42.77 -6.29 -10.04
C VAL A 35 41.71 -5.26 -10.36
N ALA A 36 41.88 -4.44 -11.40
CA ALA A 36 40.86 -3.50 -11.84
C ALA A 36 39.62 -4.20 -12.38
N MET A 37 39.77 -5.34 -13.09
CA MET A 37 38.64 -6.15 -13.53
C MET A 37 37.93 -6.86 -12.39
N VAL A 38 38.65 -7.37 -11.38
CA VAL A 38 38.08 -8.00 -10.19
C VAL A 38 37.34 -6.96 -9.34
N LEU A 39 37.92 -5.75 -9.16
CA LEU A 39 37.26 -4.64 -8.48
C LEU A 39 36.04 -4.10 -9.28
N GLY A 40 36.13 -4.11 -10.62
CA GLY A 40 35.01 -3.76 -11.50
C GLY A 40 33.87 -4.79 -11.44
N LEU A 41 34.21 -6.09 -11.38
CA LEU A 41 33.21 -7.16 -11.24
C LEU A 41 32.63 -7.24 -9.83
N ALA A 42 33.43 -6.95 -8.79
CA ALA A 42 32.91 -6.86 -7.42
C ALA A 42 32.00 -5.64 -7.21
N SER A 43 32.17 -4.56 -8.00
CA SER A 43 31.24 -3.42 -7.97
C SER A 43 29.94 -3.67 -8.74
N CYS A 44 29.87 -4.74 -9.55
CA CYS A 44 28.63 -5.19 -10.20
C CYS A 44 27.72 -6.01 -9.28
N SER A 45 28.13 -6.28 -8.05
CA SER A 45 27.29 -6.93 -7.02
C SER A 45 26.75 -5.96 -5.97
N LEU A 46 26.79 -4.66 -6.22
CA LEU A 46 25.98 -3.73 -5.43
C LEU A 46 24.52 -4.07 -5.72
N ASP A 47 23.82 -4.44 -4.68
CA ASP A 47 22.38 -4.66 -4.73
C ASP A 47 21.72 -3.34 -5.12
N TYR A 48 21.27 -3.25 -6.36
CA TYR A 48 20.55 -2.10 -6.90
C TYR A 48 19.04 -2.17 -6.59
N THR A 49 18.63 -3.13 -5.80
CA THR A 49 17.23 -3.31 -5.40
C THR A 49 16.87 -2.33 -4.29
N VAL A 50 15.94 -1.41 -4.55
CA VAL A 50 15.46 -0.45 -3.54
C VAL A 50 14.35 -1.03 -2.68
N GLY A 51 13.59 -1.97 -3.21
CA GLY A 51 12.45 -2.60 -2.55
C GLY A 51 11.87 -3.72 -3.39
N TYR A 52 10.77 -4.26 -2.92
CA TYR A 52 10.06 -5.37 -3.55
C TYR A 52 8.57 -5.04 -3.70
N VAL A 53 7.99 -5.41 -4.85
CA VAL A 53 6.55 -5.39 -5.07
C VAL A 53 6.01 -6.81 -4.89
N TYR A 54 4.99 -6.96 -4.06
CA TYR A 54 4.24 -8.19 -3.92
C TYR A 54 2.80 -7.97 -4.39
N MET A 55 2.35 -8.81 -5.30
CA MET A 55 1.04 -8.69 -5.94
C MET A 55 0.25 -9.99 -5.79
N THR A 56 -0.91 -9.90 -5.18
CA THR A 56 -1.85 -11.04 -5.08
C THR A 56 -2.61 -11.22 -6.38
N THR A 57 -2.82 -12.48 -6.77
CA THR A 57 -3.60 -12.89 -7.95
C THR A 57 -4.60 -13.98 -7.58
N ASN A 58 -5.81 -13.91 -8.12
CA ASN A 58 -6.93 -14.80 -7.77
C ASN A 58 -7.44 -15.67 -8.91
N LYS A 59 -6.70 -15.78 -10.03
CA LYS A 59 -7.07 -16.61 -11.18
C LYS A 59 -7.00 -18.10 -10.89
N SER A 60 -6.19 -18.54 -9.95
CA SER A 60 -6.05 -19.93 -9.49
C SER A 60 -6.65 -20.13 -8.11
N ASN A 61 -6.92 -21.38 -7.74
CA ASN A 61 -7.32 -21.75 -6.41
C ASN A 61 -6.40 -22.88 -5.90
N PRO A 62 -5.51 -22.62 -4.92
CA PRO A 62 -5.32 -21.34 -4.21
C PRO A 62 -4.81 -20.23 -5.14
N GLY A 63 -4.98 -18.98 -4.69
CA GLY A 63 -4.40 -17.81 -5.33
C GLY A 63 -2.87 -17.79 -5.20
N LEU A 64 -2.23 -16.84 -5.89
CA LEU A 64 -0.77 -16.71 -5.90
C LEU A 64 -0.34 -15.30 -5.47
N ILE A 65 0.93 -15.17 -5.11
CA ILE A 65 1.60 -13.91 -4.88
C ILE A 65 2.78 -13.84 -5.84
N ASP A 66 2.73 -12.90 -6.78
CA ASP A 66 3.85 -12.53 -7.63
C ASP A 66 4.82 -11.65 -6.87
N GLN A 67 6.11 -11.80 -7.13
CA GLN A 67 7.20 -11.16 -6.41
C GLN A 67 8.13 -10.48 -7.39
N TYR A 68 8.42 -9.19 -7.18
CA TYR A 68 9.29 -8.41 -8.04
C TYR A 68 10.27 -7.58 -7.21
N ALA A 69 11.51 -7.47 -7.69
CA ALA A 69 12.49 -6.52 -7.19
C ALA A 69 12.43 -5.22 -8.00
N ILE A 70 12.54 -4.09 -7.31
CA ILE A 70 12.52 -2.74 -7.89
C ILE A 70 13.96 -2.30 -8.12
N ASP A 71 14.32 -2.01 -9.36
CA ASP A 71 15.60 -1.42 -9.71
C ASP A 71 15.70 0.03 -9.19
N PHE A 72 16.76 0.33 -8.47
CA PHE A 72 16.96 1.61 -7.78
C PHE A 72 16.98 2.82 -8.73
N ASP A 73 17.61 2.67 -9.89
CA ASP A 73 17.80 3.79 -10.82
C ASP A 73 16.58 4.01 -11.74
N SER A 74 15.96 2.93 -12.19
CA SER A 74 14.92 2.98 -13.23
C SER A 74 13.49 2.75 -12.70
N GLY A 75 13.33 2.09 -11.56
CA GLY A 75 12.03 1.62 -11.08
C GLY A 75 11.48 0.42 -11.84
N ALA A 76 12.27 -0.14 -12.77
CA ALA A 76 11.85 -1.33 -13.52
C ALA A 76 11.75 -2.54 -12.58
N LEU A 77 10.75 -3.40 -12.86
CA LEU A 77 10.53 -4.61 -12.08
C LEU A 77 11.23 -5.81 -12.70
N SER A 78 11.88 -6.61 -11.86
CA SER A 78 12.42 -7.91 -12.20
C SER A 78 11.81 -8.99 -11.31
N VAL A 79 11.44 -10.15 -11.88
CA VAL A 79 10.80 -11.24 -11.15
C VAL A 79 11.75 -11.83 -10.11
N VAL A 80 11.27 -12.04 -8.89
CA VAL A 80 11.96 -12.73 -7.80
C VAL A 80 11.38 -14.12 -7.64
N GLY A 81 12.18 -15.15 -7.92
CA GLY A 81 11.78 -16.55 -7.77
C GLY A 81 10.55 -16.95 -8.60
N THR A 82 9.74 -17.83 -8.04
CA THR A 82 8.46 -18.26 -8.60
C THR A 82 7.32 -17.71 -7.73
N PRO A 83 6.11 -17.50 -8.30
CA PRO A 83 4.94 -17.10 -7.50
C PRO A 83 4.70 -18.05 -6.32
N VAL A 84 4.37 -17.50 -5.16
CA VAL A 84 4.12 -18.25 -3.92
C VAL A 84 2.63 -18.44 -3.71
N ALA A 85 2.21 -19.62 -3.23
CA ALA A 85 0.81 -19.90 -2.97
C ALA A 85 0.28 -19.05 -1.80
N ALA A 86 -0.84 -18.35 -2.04
CA ALA A 86 -1.70 -17.75 -1.03
C ALA A 86 -2.82 -18.72 -0.64
N GLY A 87 -3.82 -18.26 0.10
CA GLY A 87 -5.08 -18.99 0.30
C GLY A 87 -6.05 -18.78 -0.86
N ASN A 88 -7.32 -19.11 -0.63
CA ASN A 88 -8.37 -18.96 -1.63
C ASN A 88 -8.84 -17.51 -1.71
N ASP A 89 -8.93 -16.99 -2.93
CA ASP A 89 -9.40 -15.63 -3.23
C ASP A 89 -8.67 -14.54 -2.42
N PRO A 90 -7.35 -14.37 -2.62
CA PRO A 90 -6.61 -13.30 -1.97
C PRO A 90 -7.04 -11.95 -2.54
N VAL A 91 -7.58 -11.06 -1.69
CA VAL A 91 -8.18 -9.78 -2.14
C VAL A 91 -7.28 -8.58 -1.88
N THR A 92 -6.47 -8.62 -0.84
CA THR A 92 -5.57 -7.52 -0.47
C THR A 92 -4.42 -8.02 0.40
N LEU A 93 -3.42 -7.17 0.58
CA LEU A 93 -2.26 -7.45 1.41
C LEU A 93 -1.68 -6.17 2.00
N VAL A 94 -0.95 -6.30 3.10
CA VAL A 94 -0.25 -5.18 3.73
C VAL A 94 1.14 -5.61 4.20
N ALA A 95 2.11 -4.72 4.04
CA ALA A 95 3.45 -4.90 4.58
C ALA A 95 3.51 -4.48 6.06
N ALA A 96 4.23 -5.23 6.88
CA ALA A 96 4.58 -4.79 8.22
C ALA A 96 5.50 -3.55 8.15
N PRO A 97 5.38 -2.58 9.08
CA PRO A 97 6.18 -1.34 9.05
C PRO A 97 7.69 -1.57 9.09
N ASN A 98 8.14 -2.70 9.64
CA ASN A 98 9.55 -3.09 9.65
C ASN A 98 10.07 -3.66 8.32
N GLY A 99 9.19 -3.85 7.32
CA GLY A 99 9.54 -4.40 6.02
C GLY A 99 9.90 -5.89 6.00
N GLN A 100 9.71 -6.61 7.12
CA GLN A 100 10.15 -8.01 7.24
C GLN A 100 9.02 -9.03 6.99
N PHE A 101 7.76 -8.57 6.99
CA PHE A 101 6.60 -9.44 6.83
C PHE A 101 5.53 -8.81 5.93
N VAL A 102 4.77 -9.69 5.31
CA VAL A 102 3.57 -9.34 4.54
C VAL A 102 2.41 -10.19 5.03
N TYR A 103 1.26 -9.56 5.25
CA TYR A 103 0.01 -10.22 5.63
C TYR A 103 -0.96 -10.17 4.46
N VAL A 104 -1.39 -11.34 4.00
CA VAL A 104 -2.31 -11.52 2.87
C VAL A 104 -3.68 -11.91 3.37
N ILE A 105 -4.71 -11.24 2.86
CA ILE A 105 -6.11 -11.48 3.24
C ILE A 105 -6.75 -12.38 2.20
N ASN A 106 -7.13 -13.58 2.61
CA ASN A 106 -7.77 -14.59 1.77
C ASN A 106 -9.28 -14.60 2.06
N GLN A 107 -10.05 -13.99 1.17
CA GLN A 107 -11.49 -13.81 1.37
C GLN A 107 -12.24 -15.14 1.36
N GLY A 108 -11.89 -16.03 0.42
CA GLY A 108 -12.53 -17.35 0.29
C GLY A 108 -12.33 -18.26 1.49
N ASP A 109 -11.17 -18.15 2.17
CA ASP A 109 -10.84 -18.95 3.36
C ASP A 109 -11.18 -18.25 4.68
N SER A 110 -11.49 -16.97 4.63
CA SER A 110 -11.65 -16.11 5.82
C SER A 110 -10.41 -16.16 6.71
N THR A 111 -9.23 -15.94 6.11
CA THR A 111 -7.93 -16.02 6.80
C THR A 111 -7.03 -14.83 6.51
N VAL A 112 -6.09 -14.63 7.42
CA VAL A 112 -4.87 -13.85 7.23
C VAL A 112 -3.71 -14.83 7.12
N GLN A 113 -2.94 -14.76 6.04
CA GLN A 113 -1.74 -15.56 5.86
C GLN A 113 -0.50 -14.68 5.99
N GLU A 114 0.42 -15.11 6.83
CA GLU A 114 1.67 -14.43 7.14
C GLU A 114 2.81 -14.96 6.28
N PHE A 115 3.60 -14.05 5.71
CA PHE A 115 4.80 -14.35 4.97
C PHE A 115 5.98 -13.54 5.50
N ALA A 116 7.13 -14.18 5.71
CA ALA A 116 8.38 -13.47 5.94
C ALA A 116 9.00 -13.06 4.61
N VAL A 117 9.59 -11.87 4.58
CA VAL A 117 10.40 -11.36 3.47
C VAL A 117 11.83 -11.82 3.70
N GLU A 118 12.35 -12.69 2.85
CA GLU A 118 13.71 -13.19 2.92
C GLU A 118 14.72 -12.16 2.34
N GLY A 119 16.00 -12.37 2.58
CA GLY A 119 17.04 -11.39 2.20
C GLY A 119 17.18 -11.15 0.69
N ASP A 120 16.67 -12.04 -0.15
CA ASP A 120 16.62 -11.89 -1.61
C ASP A 120 15.27 -11.35 -2.11
N GLY A 121 14.35 -11.02 -1.21
CA GLY A 121 13.00 -10.55 -1.49
C GLY A 121 11.99 -11.64 -1.78
N SER A 122 12.37 -12.92 -1.69
CA SER A 122 11.41 -14.01 -1.79
C SER A 122 10.54 -14.12 -0.53
N LEU A 123 9.29 -14.57 -0.69
CA LEU A 123 8.37 -14.76 0.43
C LEU A 123 8.39 -16.20 0.93
N ALA A 124 8.54 -16.36 2.26
CA ALA A 124 8.41 -17.63 2.95
C ALA A 124 7.11 -17.66 3.75
N SER A 125 6.18 -18.56 3.40
CA SER A 125 4.93 -18.75 4.16
C SER A 125 5.24 -19.18 5.60
N LYS A 126 4.59 -18.54 6.58
CA LYS A 126 4.75 -18.82 8.01
C LYS A 126 3.44 -19.39 8.59
N ASN A 127 2.52 -18.55 8.97
CA ASN A 127 1.31 -18.93 9.69
C ASN A 127 0.04 -18.53 8.94
N VAL A 128 -1.07 -19.19 9.28
CA VAL A 128 -2.41 -18.85 8.79
C VAL A 128 -3.33 -18.68 9.99
N TYR A 129 -4.00 -17.52 10.06
CA TYR A 129 -4.88 -17.12 11.15
C TYR A 129 -6.31 -16.98 10.64
N LYS A 130 -7.30 -17.41 11.42
CA LYS A 130 -8.70 -17.18 11.12
C LYS A 130 -9.13 -15.78 11.53
N THR A 131 -9.89 -15.11 10.67
CA THR A 131 -10.63 -13.89 11.04
C THR A 131 -11.78 -14.23 11.98
N THR A 132 -12.25 -13.28 12.76
CA THR A 132 -13.37 -13.49 13.71
C THR A 132 -14.74 -13.50 13.03
N GLY A 133 -14.80 -13.16 11.77
CA GLY A 133 -15.96 -13.27 10.88
C GLY A 133 -15.55 -13.81 9.53
N THR A 134 -16.46 -13.81 8.56
CA THR A 134 -16.23 -14.35 7.21
C THR A 134 -16.26 -13.25 6.16
N HIS A 135 -15.67 -13.52 4.99
CA HIS A 135 -15.53 -12.56 3.88
C HIS A 135 -14.73 -11.32 4.28
N PRO A 136 -13.45 -11.44 4.66
CA PRO A 136 -12.60 -10.28 4.90
C PRO A 136 -12.43 -9.45 3.62
N THR A 137 -12.40 -8.12 3.79
CA THR A 137 -12.48 -7.17 2.66
C THR A 137 -11.30 -6.22 2.56
N ALA A 138 -10.77 -5.75 3.71
CA ALA A 138 -9.65 -4.82 3.74
C ALA A 138 -8.76 -5.06 4.95
N VAL A 139 -7.55 -4.51 4.90
CA VAL A 139 -6.54 -4.64 5.96
C VAL A 139 -5.78 -3.34 6.15
N ALA A 140 -5.48 -3.02 7.40
CA ALA A 140 -4.50 -2.00 7.76
C ALA A 140 -3.69 -2.48 8.98
N ILE A 141 -2.43 -2.10 9.03
CA ILE A 141 -1.57 -2.30 10.19
C ILE A 141 -1.28 -0.94 10.82
N ASP A 142 -1.22 -0.87 12.15
CA ASP A 142 -0.85 0.39 12.77
C ASP A 142 0.62 0.72 12.47
N PRO A 143 0.99 2.01 12.42
CA PRO A 143 2.34 2.44 12.06
C PRO A 143 3.43 1.95 13.00
N GLN A 144 3.08 1.58 14.23
CA GLN A 144 3.98 0.98 15.21
C GLN A 144 4.14 -0.54 15.01
N GLY A 145 3.30 -1.14 14.16
CA GLY A 145 3.29 -2.58 13.92
C GLY A 145 2.76 -3.40 15.08
N ALA A 146 1.95 -2.79 15.98
CA ALA A 146 1.44 -3.47 17.17
C ALA A 146 0.10 -4.18 16.95
N PHE A 147 -0.72 -3.71 15.99
CA PHE A 147 -2.05 -4.26 15.71
C PHE A 147 -2.35 -4.29 14.21
N LEU A 148 -2.93 -5.41 13.77
CA LEU A 148 -3.46 -5.59 12.42
C LEU A 148 -4.99 -5.58 12.48
N TYR A 149 -5.62 -4.71 11.67
CA TYR A 149 -7.07 -4.54 11.55
C TYR A 149 -7.55 -5.13 10.25
N VAL A 150 -8.46 -6.09 10.29
CA VAL A 150 -9.03 -6.76 9.12
C VAL A 150 -10.54 -6.63 9.15
N THR A 151 -11.10 -5.89 8.21
CA THR A 151 -12.57 -5.80 8.05
C THR A 151 -13.13 -7.08 7.44
N PHE A 152 -14.35 -7.44 7.80
CA PHE A 152 -15.07 -8.58 7.25
C PHE A 152 -16.57 -8.29 7.13
N THR A 153 -17.22 -8.86 6.13
CA THR A 153 -18.63 -8.56 5.82
C THR A 153 -19.61 -9.26 6.76
N TYR A 154 -19.32 -10.48 7.21
CA TYR A 154 -20.27 -11.29 7.97
C TYR A 154 -19.71 -11.75 9.31
N GLN A 155 -20.42 -11.43 10.39
CA GLN A 155 -20.19 -12.04 11.70
C GLN A 155 -20.60 -13.52 11.69
N THR A 156 -20.17 -14.26 12.69
CA THR A 156 -20.54 -15.68 12.87
C THR A 156 -22.07 -15.85 12.84
N GLY A 157 -22.57 -16.73 12.01
CA GLY A 157 -24.00 -17.00 11.82
C GLY A 157 -24.66 -16.21 10.70
N TYR A 158 -23.92 -15.30 10.05
CA TYR A 158 -24.38 -14.55 8.88
C TYR A 158 -23.65 -14.96 7.62
N SER A 159 -24.25 -14.70 6.45
CA SER A 159 -23.72 -15.07 5.14
C SER A 159 -24.35 -14.23 4.03
N THR A 160 -24.00 -14.47 2.78
CA THR A 160 -24.65 -13.85 1.62
C THR A 160 -26.17 -14.14 1.54
N THR A 161 -26.61 -15.30 2.03
CA THR A 161 -28.03 -15.67 2.05
C THR A 161 -28.77 -15.19 3.28
N THR A 162 -28.04 -14.86 4.34
CA THR A 162 -28.58 -14.30 5.59
C THR A 162 -27.72 -13.10 5.96
N PRO A 163 -27.88 -11.96 5.25
CA PRO A 163 -27.07 -10.77 5.49
C PRO A 163 -27.18 -10.28 6.93
N GLY A 164 -26.07 -9.86 7.49
CA GLY A 164 -25.99 -9.36 8.86
C GLY A 164 -24.79 -8.43 9.03
N PRO A 165 -24.56 -7.98 10.26
CA PRO A 165 -23.53 -7.01 10.50
C PRO A 165 -22.12 -7.55 10.16
N GLY A 166 -21.28 -6.66 9.68
CA GLY A 166 -19.85 -6.86 9.54
C GLY A 166 -19.08 -6.55 10.82
N GLY A 167 -17.77 -6.59 10.72
CA GLY A 167 -16.90 -6.30 11.84
C GLY A 167 -15.45 -6.06 11.43
N VAL A 168 -14.63 -5.86 12.45
CA VAL A 168 -13.19 -5.78 12.34
C VAL A 168 -12.57 -6.82 13.27
N SER A 169 -11.73 -7.69 12.73
CA SER A 169 -10.82 -8.55 13.51
C SER A 169 -9.58 -7.73 13.85
N ILE A 170 -9.26 -7.63 15.12
CA ILE A 170 -8.12 -6.85 15.62
C ILE A 170 -7.10 -7.84 16.18
N PHE A 171 -6.03 -8.08 15.43
CA PHE A 171 -4.97 -8.99 15.83
C PHE A 171 -3.84 -8.23 16.51
N PRO A 172 -3.46 -8.56 17.75
CA PRO A 172 -2.17 -8.14 18.29
C PRO A 172 -1.04 -8.72 17.43
N VAL A 173 -0.02 -7.92 17.12
CA VAL A 173 1.19 -8.36 16.43
C VAL A 173 2.28 -8.57 17.48
N ASN A 174 2.80 -9.78 17.59
CA ASN A 174 3.87 -10.13 18.53
C ASN A 174 5.24 -9.62 18.04
N ALA A 175 6.24 -9.64 18.90
CA ALA A 175 7.59 -9.17 18.56
C ALA A 175 8.28 -9.97 17.43
N ASP A 176 7.84 -11.20 17.17
CA ASP A 176 8.27 -12.03 16.05
C ASP A 176 7.40 -11.86 14.80
N ASN A 177 6.50 -10.87 14.79
CA ASN A 177 5.48 -10.54 13.79
C ASN A 177 4.36 -11.59 13.65
N SER A 178 4.34 -12.67 14.42
CA SER A 178 3.18 -13.57 14.49
C SER A 178 1.95 -12.84 15.04
N LEU A 179 0.75 -13.25 14.62
CA LEU A 179 -0.50 -12.65 15.10
C LEU A 179 -1.02 -13.37 16.35
N GLY A 180 -1.39 -12.60 17.35
CA GLY A 180 -2.06 -13.11 18.56
C GLY A 180 -3.54 -13.39 18.34
N THR A 181 -4.24 -13.76 19.43
CA THR A 181 -5.70 -13.99 19.39
C THR A 181 -6.45 -12.70 19.10
N PRO A 182 -7.28 -12.63 18.03
CA PRO A 182 -7.95 -11.41 17.67
C PRO A 182 -9.11 -11.04 18.58
N LEU A 183 -9.31 -9.75 18.78
CA LEU A 183 -10.56 -9.17 19.27
C LEU A 183 -11.52 -8.94 18.09
N THR A 184 -12.81 -8.83 18.40
CA THR A 184 -13.85 -8.44 17.42
C THR A 184 -14.45 -7.10 17.80
N GLN A 185 -14.49 -6.17 16.84
CA GLN A 185 -15.26 -4.96 16.91
C GLN A 185 -16.41 -5.04 15.91
N ASN A 186 -17.65 -4.91 16.40
CA ASN A 186 -18.79 -4.78 15.50
C ASN A 186 -18.77 -3.39 14.86
N VAL A 187 -19.04 -3.35 13.57
CA VAL A 187 -19.17 -2.13 12.77
C VAL A 187 -20.41 -2.22 11.90
N GLY A 188 -20.56 -1.41 10.87
CA GLY A 188 -21.71 -1.44 9.97
C GLY A 188 -21.97 -2.79 9.26
N ASN A 189 -22.72 -2.77 8.18
CA ASN A 189 -23.16 -4.01 7.53
C ASN A 189 -22.26 -4.46 6.36
N ASN A 190 -21.50 -3.54 5.75
CA ASN A 190 -20.60 -3.87 4.65
C ASN A 190 -19.30 -3.05 4.74
N PRO A 191 -18.43 -3.34 5.72
CA PRO A 191 -17.15 -2.67 5.83
C PRO A 191 -16.22 -3.10 4.68
N VAL A 192 -15.71 -2.13 3.90
CA VAL A 192 -14.90 -2.35 2.69
C VAL A 192 -13.51 -1.72 2.76
N GLY A 193 -13.25 -0.86 3.75
CA GLY A 193 -11.96 -0.20 3.90
C GLY A 193 -11.64 0.07 5.36
N VAL A 194 -10.36 0.16 5.68
CA VAL A 194 -9.86 0.53 7.01
C VAL A 194 -8.54 1.26 6.88
N THR A 195 -8.36 2.32 7.67
CA THR A 195 -7.08 3.03 7.81
C THR A 195 -6.79 3.34 9.26
N VAL A 196 -5.52 3.42 9.64
CA VAL A 196 -5.05 3.68 11.00
C VAL A 196 -4.17 4.91 11.00
N SER A 197 -4.48 5.84 11.89
CA SER A 197 -3.74 7.10 12.05
C SER A 197 -2.29 6.87 12.46
N TYR A 198 -1.39 7.62 11.82
CA TYR A 198 0.04 7.53 12.11
C TYR A 198 0.39 8.07 13.50
N PHE A 199 -0.22 9.20 13.92
CA PHE A 199 0.13 9.89 15.16
C PHE A 199 -0.99 9.95 16.21
N ASN A 200 -2.25 9.93 15.78
CA ASN A 200 -3.39 10.26 16.66
C ASN A 200 -4.11 9.04 17.24
N HIS A 201 -3.67 7.83 16.88
CA HIS A 201 -4.29 6.57 17.32
C HIS A 201 -5.79 6.49 17.03
N PHE A 202 -6.23 7.00 15.86
CA PHE A 202 -7.56 6.79 15.34
C PHE A 202 -7.59 5.68 14.31
N VAL A 203 -8.72 5.00 14.22
CA VAL A 203 -9.00 4.00 13.18
C VAL A 203 -10.30 4.40 12.51
N TYR A 204 -10.27 4.50 11.17
CA TYR A 204 -11.45 4.80 10.38
C TYR A 204 -11.81 3.59 9.53
N VAL A 205 -13.07 3.16 9.64
CA VAL A 205 -13.64 2.04 8.89
C VAL A 205 -14.67 2.58 7.90
N LEU A 206 -14.50 2.21 6.64
CA LEU A 206 -15.40 2.59 5.55
C LEU A 206 -16.50 1.54 5.42
N ASP A 207 -17.73 1.92 5.70
CA ASP A 207 -18.91 1.07 5.58
C ASP A 207 -19.73 1.48 4.36
N GLN A 208 -19.80 0.57 3.39
CA GLN A 208 -20.48 0.78 2.10
C GLN A 208 -21.98 0.50 2.15
N GLU A 209 -22.62 0.43 3.31
CA GLU A 209 -24.03 0.09 3.41
C GLU A 209 -24.92 1.05 2.60
N ALA A 210 -25.80 0.47 1.80
CA ALA A 210 -26.63 1.23 0.85
C ALA A 210 -27.81 2.01 1.48
N SER A 211 -28.07 1.90 2.80
CA SER A 211 -29.24 2.53 3.43
C SER A 211 -28.96 2.96 4.89
N PRO A 212 -29.10 4.24 5.25
CA PRO A 212 -29.54 5.35 4.39
C PRO A 212 -28.42 5.99 3.55
N LYS A 213 -27.12 5.76 3.86
CA LYS A 213 -25.92 6.21 3.11
C LYS A 213 -24.70 5.51 3.65
N ALA A 214 -23.72 5.28 2.77
CA ALA A 214 -22.40 4.83 3.17
C ALA A 214 -21.75 5.79 4.17
N THR A 215 -21.00 5.25 5.14
CA THR A 215 -20.42 6.03 6.24
C THR A 215 -18.95 5.71 6.48
N ILE A 216 -18.24 6.68 7.06
CA ILE A 216 -16.97 6.46 7.73
C ILE A 216 -17.25 6.35 9.23
N LEU A 217 -16.87 5.24 9.82
CA LEU A 217 -16.97 5.01 11.26
C LEU A 217 -15.61 5.30 11.90
N GLY A 218 -15.53 6.28 12.76
CA GLY A 218 -14.29 6.67 13.44
C GLY A 218 -14.20 6.09 14.84
N PHE A 219 -13.01 5.64 15.21
CA PHE A 219 -12.71 5.06 16.52
C PHE A 219 -11.40 5.59 17.07
N SER A 220 -11.30 5.71 18.40
CA SER A 220 -10.02 5.83 19.10
C SER A 220 -9.50 4.43 19.43
N GLN A 221 -8.21 4.20 19.20
CA GLN A 221 -7.50 2.96 19.48
C GLN A 221 -6.95 2.98 20.91
N ASN A 222 -7.18 1.92 21.65
CA ASN A 222 -6.40 1.65 22.85
C ASN A 222 -5.04 1.07 22.46
N THR A 223 -3.97 1.80 22.67
CA THR A 223 -2.60 1.43 22.24
C THR A 223 -2.02 0.20 22.93
N SER A 224 -2.63 -0.27 24.02
CA SER A 224 -2.19 -1.48 24.73
C SER A 224 -2.94 -2.74 24.30
N THR A 225 -4.18 -2.61 23.83
CA THR A 225 -5.06 -3.76 23.53
C THR A 225 -5.56 -3.79 22.09
N GLY A 226 -5.40 -2.69 21.33
CA GLY A 226 -5.98 -2.51 20.01
C GLY A 226 -7.49 -2.25 20.01
N ALA A 227 -8.16 -2.33 21.16
CA ALA A 227 -9.61 -2.16 21.27
C ALA A 227 -10.06 -0.77 20.79
N LEU A 228 -11.18 -0.74 20.09
CA LEU A 228 -11.74 0.45 19.45
C LEU A 228 -12.90 1.02 20.24
N THR A 229 -12.91 2.35 20.43
CA THR A 229 -14.02 3.11 21.07
C THR A 229 -14.50 4.16 20.07
N PRO A 230 -15.83 4.25 19.77
CA PRO A 230 -16.36 5.23 18.84
C PRO A 230 -15.99 6.67 19.24
N VAL A 231 -15.55 7.47 18.25
CA VAL A 231 -15.30 8.91 18.44
C VAL A 231 -16.61 9.70 18.33
N PRO A 232 -16.65 10.97 18.80
CA PRO A 232 -17.82 11.84 18.60
C PRO A 232 -18.22 11.93 17.11
N GLY A 233 -19.47 11.67 16.81
CA GLY A 233 -20.01 11.57 15.45
C GLY A 233 -20.17 10.15 14.94
N THR A 234 -19.60 9.17 15.63
CA THR A 234 -19.79 7.73 15.35
C THR A 234 -20.64 7.09 16.45
N THR A 235 -21.65 6.31 16.07
CA THR A 235 -22.42 5.49 17.01
C THR A 235 -22.56 4.07 16.45
N ILE A 236 -22.45 3.09 17.34
CA ILE A 236 -22.75 1.69 17.07
C ILE A 236 -23.79 1.23 18.08
N ALA A 237 -24.96 0.86 17.61
CA ALA A 237 -26.07 0.43 18.47
C ALA A 237 -26.65 -0.89 17.98
N THR A 238 -27.27 -1.65 18.89
CA THR A 238 -28.08 -2.82 18.52
C THR A 238 -29.55 -2.49 18.68
N VAL A 239 -30.29 -2.48 17.58
CA VAL A 239 -31.72 -2.18 17.54
C VAL A 239 -32.45 -3.37 16.94
N GLY A 240 -33.34 -3.99 17.72
CA GLY A 240 -34.10 -5.18 17.28
C GLY A 240 -33.20 -6.37 16.88
N GLY A 241 -32.02 -6.53 17.52
CA GLY A 241 -31.06 -7.59 17.24
C GLY A 241 -30.16 -7.32 16.01
N LYS A 242 -30.25 -6.12 15.41
CA LYS A 242 -29.40 -5.70 14.30
C LYS A 242 -28.43 -4.61 14.72
N THR A 243 -27.19 -4.67 14.24
CA THR A 243 -26.24 -3.57 14.38
C THR A 243 -26.67 -2.42 13.49
N VAL A 244 -26.80 -1.23 14.07
CA VAL A 244 -27.04 0.04 13.36
C VAL A 244 -25.85 0.93 13.65
N ALA A 245 -25.13 1.31 12.60
CA ALA A 245 -23.99 2.21 12.68
C ALA A 245 -24.34 3.55 12.04
N THR A 246 -23.90 4.64 12.65
CA THR A 246 -23.91 5.98 12.04
C THR A 246 -22.54 6.60 12.18
N GLY A 247 -22.13 7.34 11.17
CA GLY A 247 -20.80 7.97 11.11
C GLY A 247 -20.81 9.18 10.19
N PHE A 248 -19.65 9.48 9.63
CA PHE A 248 -19.47 10.59 8.70
C PHE A 248 -19.86 10.15 7.28
N ALA A 249 -20.43 11.03 6.48
CA ALA A 249 -20.88 10.69 5.13
C ALA A 249 -19.71 10.24 4.25
N ALA A 250 -19.84 9.12 3.54
CA ALA A 250 -18.77 8.54 2.72
C ALA A 250 -19.05 8.55 1.19
N GLY A 251 -20.11 9.24 0.77
CA GLY A 251 -20.54 9.24 -0.63
C GLY A 251 -21.65 8.22 -0.93
N VAL A 252 -21.69 7.73 -2.17
CA VAL A 252 -22.73 6.81 -2.65
C VAL A 252 -22.26 5.36 -2.60
N VAL A 253 -21.10 5.06 -3.21
CA VAL A 253 -20.48 3.73 -3.18
C VAL A 253 -18.97 3.93 -2.95
N PRO A 254 -18.57 4.19 -1.70
CA PRO A 254 -17.16 4.39 -1.38
C PRO A 254 -16.40 3.07 -1.48
N ASN A 255 -15.14 3.11 -1.92
CA ASN A 255 -14.35 1.91 -2.15
C ASN A 255 -13.05 1.84 -1.35
N ALA A 256 -12.31 2.94 -1.27
CA ALA A 256 -11.05 2.98 -0.54
C ALA A 256 -10.95 4.21 0.36
N ILE A 257 -10.18 4.09 1.42
CA ILE A 257 -9.92 5.13 2.40
C ILE A 257 -8.43 5.17 2.74
N ALA A 258 -7.84 6.36 2.76
CA ALA A 258 -6.48 6.57 3.22
C ALA A 258 -6.37 7.81 4.08
N GLU A 259 -5.52 7.77 5.09
CA GLU A 259 -5.14 8.91 5.91
C GLU A 259 -3.79 9.45 5.46
N GLU A 260 -3.66 10.76 5.46
CA GLU A 260 -2.41 11.44 5.14
C GLU A 260 -1.40 11.23 6.29
N PRO A 261 -0.09 11.00 6.00
CA PRO A 261 0.89 10.59 7.00
C PRO A 261 1.06 11.50 8.21
N THR A 262 0.66 12.79 8.15
CA THR A 262 0.66 13.67 9.32
C THR A 262 -0.61 13.56 10.17
N SER A 263 -1.54 12.66 9.82
CA SER A 263 -2.80 12.38 10.52
C SER A 263 -3.75 13.58 10.66
N ARG A 264 -3.69 14.52 9.71
CA ARG A 264 -4.59 15.69 9.67
C ARG A 264 -5.74 15.54 8.71
N TYR A 265 -5.59 14.67 7.69
CA TYR A 265 -6.54 14.56 6.59
C TYR A 265 -6.83 13.11 6.23
N VAL A 266 -8.10 12.84 5.91
CA VAL A 266 -8.58 11.53 5.42
C VAL A 266 -9.26 11.73 4.08
N TYR A 267 -9.02 10.79 3.14
CA TYR A 267 -9.60 10.81 1.81
C TYR A 267 -10.28 9.48 1.49
N VAL A 268 -11.40 9.56 0.77
CA VAL A 268 -12.22 8.42 0.37
C VAL A 268 -12.54 8.51 -1.11
N THR A 269 -12.40 7.42 -1.84
CA THR A 269 -12.89 7.30 -3.22
C THR A 269 -14.35 6.89 -3.25
N ASP A 270 -15.18 7.57 -4.05
CA ASP A 270 -16.56 7.19 -4.32
C ASP A 270 -16.68 6.77 -5.79
N GLN A 271 -16.71 5.47 -6.02
CA GLN A 271 -16.69 4.90 -7.36
C GLN A 271 -17.94 5.20 -8.19
N ALA A 272 -19.11 5.34 -7.55
CA ALA A 272 -20.36 5.61 -8.26
C ALA A 272 -20.47 7.07 -8.70
N ALA A 273 -19.93 7.99 -7.90
CA ALA A 273 -19.97 9.41 -8.21
C ALA A 273 -18.72 9.92 -8.94
N ASN A 274 -17.70 9.07 -9.16
CA ASN A 274 -16.41 9.44 -9.76
C ASN A 274 -15.77 10.63 -9.03
N GLN A 275 -15.59 10.49 -7.71
CA GLN A 275 -15.10 11.59 -6.89
C GLN A 275 -14.20 11.11 -5.74
N LEU A 276 -13.37 12.04 -5.29
CA LEU A 276 -12.57 11.96 -4.09
C LEU A 276 -13.19 12.87 -3.02
N ILE A 277 -13.46 12.34 -1.83
CA ILE A 277 -14.03 13.07 -0.70
C ILE A 277 -12.92 13.27 0.32
N GLY A 278 -12.69 14.50 0.76
CA GLY A 278 -11.66 14.84 1.74
C GLY A 278 -12.25 15.33 3.07
N TYR A 279 -11.56 15.00 4.15
CA TYR A 279 -11.92 15.39 5.52
C TYR A 279 -10.71 15.90 6.28
N THR A 280 -10.95 16.90 7.16
CA THR A 280 -10.01 17.30 8.20
C THR A 280 -10.30 16.47 9.45
N VAL A 281 -9.25 15.90 10.05
CA VAL A 281 -9.32 15.15 11.31
C VAL A 281 -9.30 16.14 12.47
N LEU A 282 -10.34 16.10 13.31
CA LEU A 282 -10.42 16.89 14.54
C LEU A 282 -9.62 16.23 15.67
N ALA A 283 -9.21 16.99 16.66
CA ALA A 283 -8.51 16.46 17.84
C ALA A 283 -9.30 15.38 18.61
N SER A 284 -10.62 15.35 18.44
CA SER A 284 -11.50 14.31 18.99
C SER A 284 -11.60 13.04 18.15
N GLY A 285 -10.95 12.98 16.99
CA GLY A 285 -11.10 11.93 15.99
C GLY A 285 -12.32 12.08 15.07
N GLY A 286 -13.17 13.10 15.29
CA GLY A 286 -14.26 13.42 14.38
C GLY A 286 -13.74 13.94 13.04
N LEU A 287 -14.54 13.75 11.97
CA LEU A 287 -14.19 14.18 10.61
C LEU A 287 -15.03 15.37 10.18
N LEU A 288 -14.37 16.42 9.69
CA LEU A 288 -15.01 17.61 9.14
C LEU A 288 -14.81 17.62 7.61
N PRO A 289 -15.90 17.61 6.79
CA PRO A 289 -15.75 17.66 5.34
C PRO A 289 -14.97 18.89 4.87
N MET A 290 -14.08 18.71 3.90
CA MET A 290 -13.33 19.81 3.31
C MET A 290 -14.23 20.77 2.53
N VAL A 291 -13.91 22.05 2.63
CA VAL A 291 -14.58 23.08 1.82
C VAL A 291 -14.26 22.87 0.33
N ASN A 292 -15.24 23.08 -0.53
CA ASN A 292 -15.14 22.86 -1.99
C ASN A 292 -15.01 21.38 -2.44
N GLY A 293 -15.10 20.42 -1.53
CA GLY A 293 -15.26 19.01 -1.90
C GLY A 293 -16.71 18.69 -2.28
N PRO A 294 -16.98 17.51 -2.84
CA PRO A 294 -16.00 16.51 -3.28
C PRO A 294 -15.23 16.92 -4.56
N PHE A 295 -14.13 16.24 -4.85
CA PHE A 295 -13.22 16.55 -5.97
C PHE A 295 -13.38 15.49 -7.07
N ALA A 296 -13.43 15.92 -8.34
CA ALA A 296 -13.60 14.99 -9.47
C ALA A 296 -12.42 14.06 -9.66
N THR A 297 -12.69 12.78 -9.97
CA THR A 297 -11.71 11.76 -10.38
C THR A 297 -11.97 11.31 -11.82
N GLY A 298 -11.20 10.34 -12.31
CA GLY A 298 -11.55 9.57 -13.49
C GLY A 298 -12.70 8.61 -13.23
N LEU A 299 -13.01 7.75 -14.20
CA LEU A 299 -14.16 6.85 -14.14
C LEU A 299 -13.90 5.65 -13.20
N PHE A 300 -14.78 5.46 -12.24
CA PHE A 300 -14.78 4.35 -11.29
C PHE A 300 -13.48 4.27 -10.47
N PRO A 301 -13.21 5.25 -9.57
CA PRO A 301 -12.03 5.24 -8.72
C PRO A 301 -12.07 4.01 -7.80
N ALA A 302 -11.06 3.14 -7.92
CA ALA A 302 -11.00 1.85 -7.24
C ALA A 302 -10.17 1.89 -5.96
N ASP A 303 -9.06 2.63 -5.99
CA ASP A 303 -8.13 2.70 -4.86
C ASP A 303 -7.40 4.05 -4.84
N LEU A 304 -6.77 4.37 -3.70
CA LEU A 304 -5.94 5.57 -3.56
C LEU A 304 -4.74 5.28 -2.65
N THR A 305 -3.65 6.00 -2.93
CA THR A 305 -2.47 6.05 -2.06
C THR A 305 -2.00 7.49 -1.87
N ILE A 306 -1.32 7.75 -0.77
CA ILE A 306 -0.71 9.06 -0.48
C ILE A 306 0.79 8.85 -0.39
N ASP A 307 1.56 9.78 -0.98
CA ASP A 307 3.01 9.69 -0.94
C ASP A 307 3.55 9.79 0.50
N PRO A 308 4.72 9.20 0.82
CA PRO A 308 5.24 9.20 2.19
C PRO A 308 5.48 10.58 2.79
N THR A 309 5.55 11.63 1.97
CA THR A 309 5.71 13.03 2.44
C THR A 309 4.38 13.74 2.71
N GLY A 310 3.24 13.10 2.41
CA GLY A 310 1.91 13.65 2.61
C GLY A 310 1.55 14.83 1.69
N LYS A 311 2.21 14.93 0.52
CA LYS A 311 2.00 16.03 -0.43
C LYS A 311 1.20 15.67 -1.65
N LEU A 312 1.10 14.39 -1.97
CA LEU A 312 0.50 13.90 -3.21
C LEU A 312 -0.47 12.75 -2.92
N ILE A 313 -1.61 12.77 -3.59
CA ILE A 313 -2.58 11.66 -3.63
C ILE A 313 -2.59 11.11 -5.05
N TYR A 314 -2.63 9.80 -5.17
CA TYR A 314 -2.84 9.11 -6.45
C TYR A 314 -4.06 8.20 -6.35
N VAL A 315 -4.96 8.34 -7.31
CA VAL A 315 -6.21 7.59 -7.41
C VAL A 315 -6.18 6.77 -8.69
N VAL A 316 -6.40 5.46 -8.60
CA VAL A 316 -6.58 4.60 -9.76
C VAL A 316 -8.03 4.53 -10.17
N ASN A 317 -8.29 4.67 -11.46
CA ASN A 317 -9.63 4.75 -12.04
C ASN A 317 -9.85 3.49 -12.90
N PHE A 318 -10.57 2.51 -12.36
CA PHE A 318 -10.75 1.17 -12.96
C PHE A 318 -11.28 1.23 -14.39
N ASN A 319 -12.42 1.92 -14.60
CA ASN A 319 -13.03 2.06 -15.93
C ASN A 319 -12.32 3.09 -16.81
N GLY A 320 -11.53 3.98 -16.20
CA GLY A 320 -10.72 4.97 -16.90
C GLY A 320 -9.40 4.41 -17.43
N ASN A 321 -8.93 3.27 -16.90
CA ASN A 321 -7.60 2.72 -17.15
C ASN A 321 -6.49 3.76 -16.91
N THR A 322 -6.60 4.50 -15.82
CA THR A 322 -5.69 5.61 -15.51
C THR A 322 -5.36 5.67 -14.02
N VAL A 323 -4.21 6.26 -13.72
CA VAL A 323 -3.91 6.82 -12.40
C VAL A 323 -3.93 8.33 -12.48
N GLN A 324 -4.55 9.00 -11.51
CA GLN A 324 -4.69 10.45 -11.45
C GLN A 324 -4.07 10.97 -10.15
N GLY A 325 -3.17 11.98 -10.29
CA GLY A 325 -2.50 12.61 -9.16
C GLY A 325 -3.15 13.94 -8.73
N TYR A 326 -3.03 14.24 -7.44
CA TYR A 326 -3.45 15.50 -6.83
C TYR A 326 -2.36 16.00 -5.88
N MET A 327 -2.19 17.33 -5.82
CA MET A 327 -1.39 17.96 -4.78
C MET A 327 -2.27 18.24 -3.55
N ILE A 328 -1.77 17.94 -2.37
CA ILE A 328 -2.43 18.28 -1.11
C ILE A 328 -1.96 19.68 -0.69
N ASP A 329 -2.88 20.61 -0.51
CA ASP A 329 -2.59 21.87 0.16
C ASP A 329 -2.23 21.61 1.64
N GLY A 330 -1.03 21.90 2.04
CA GLY A 330 -0.53 21.58 3.37
C GLY A 330 -1.24 22.28 4.53
N ALA A 331 -1.98 23.36 4.28
CA ALA A 331 -2.72 24.10 5.30
C ALA A 331 -4.17 23.62 5.44
N THR A 332 -4.79 23.23 4.34
CA THR A 332 -6.23 22.93 4.28
C THR A 332 -6.53 21.46 3.96
N GLY A 333 -5.54 20.70 3.49
CA GLY A 333 -5.74 19.33 2.97
C GLY A 333 -6.45 19.28 1.62
N THR A 334 -6.82 20.42 1.04
CA THR A 334 -7.61 20.46 -0.19
C THR A 334 -6.83 19.87 -1.37
N PRO A 335 -7.33 18.78 -2.01
CA PRO A 335 -6.72 18.25 -3.22
C PRO A 335 -6.89 19.23 -4.38
N SER A 336 -5.82 19.49 -5.10
CA SER A 336 -5.84 20.22 -6.35
C SER A 336 -5.22 19.37 -7.43
N GLY A 337 -5.68 19.50 -8.70
CA GLY A 337 -5.04 18.79 -9.81
C GLY A 337 -3.55 19.16 -9.82
N ALA A 338 -2.65 18.17 -9.70
CA ALA A 338 -1.23 18.40 -9.81
C ALA A 338 -0.96 19.09 -11.15
N ALA A 339 -0.09 20.10 -11.17
CA ALA A 339 0.26 20.80 -12.42
C ALA A 339 0.85 19.77 -13.40
N GLY A 340 0.13 19.47 -14.46
CA GLY A 340 0.44 18.35 -15.35
C GLY A 340 -0.08 16.98 -14.87
N ALA A 341 -0.90 16.91 -13.85
CA ALA A 341 -1.63 15.70 -13.44
C ALA A 341 -2.66 15.37 -14.50
N PHE A 342 -2.17 14.84 -15.53
CA PHE A 342 -2.97 14.10 -16.46
C PHE A 342 -3.08 12.68 -15.91
N ALA A 343 -4.29 12.13 -16.01
CA ALA A 343 -4.45 10.71 -15.83
C ALA A 343 -3.46 10.01 -16.77
N THR A 344 -2.43 9.40 -16.20
CA THR A 344 -1.48 8.58 -16.96
C THR A 344 -2.12 7.25 -17.22
N GLY A 345 -1.95 6.70 -18.44
CA GLY A 345 -2.51 5.40 -18.80
C GLY A 345 -1.84 4.28 -18.00
N THR A 346 -2.66 3.43 -17.40
CA THR A 346 -2.22 2.15 -16.79
C THR A 346 -2.44 1.01 -17.79
N GLY A 347 -2.22 -0.24 -17.36
CA GLY A 347 -2.89 -1.37 -17.98
C GLY A 347 -4.40 -1.32 -17.73
N THR A 348 -5.15 -2.31 -18.22
CA THR A 348 -6.61 -2.30 -18.14
C THR A 348 -7.15 -2.77 -16.78
N GLY A 349 -8.14 -2.04 -16.26
CA GLY A 349 -8.80 -2.32 -15.00
C GLY A 349 -7.86 -2.23 -13.79
N PRO A 350 -7.22 -1.07 -13.52
CA PRO A 350 -6.38 -0.91 -12.33
C PRO A 350 -7.22 -1.03 -11.05
N THR A 351 -6.78 -1.89 -10.11
CA THR A 351 -7.50 -2.21 -8.88
C THR A 351 -6.85 -1.67 -7.62
N CYS A 352 -5.52 -1.54 -7.62
CA CYS A 352 -4.77 -1.17 -6.44
C CYS A 352 -3.55 -0.32 -6.81
N VAL A 353 -3.10 0.54 -5.92
CA VAL A 353 -1.96 1.42 -6.13
C VAL A 353 -1.09 1.51 -4.89
N ALA A 354 0.23 1.44 -5.05
CA ALA A 354 1.18 1.65 -3.98
C ALA A 354 2.41 2.44 -4.46
N ILE A 355 3.02 3.18 -3.55
CA ILE A 355 4.26 3.93 -3.77
C ILE A 355 5.39 3.22 -3.02
N ASP A 356 6.60 3.20 -3.60
CA ASP A 356 7.76 2.67 -2.90
C ASP A 356 8.05 3.49 -1.63
N PRO A 357 8.11 2.83 -0.44
CA PRO A 357 8.24 3.55 0.82
C PRO A 357 9.68 3.98 1.12
N ALA A 358 10.67 3.53 0.34
CA ALA A 358 12.08 3.82 0.57
C ALA A 358 12.49 5.16 -0.02
N LEU A 359 12.09 5.46 -1.24
CA LEU A 359 12.44 6.69 -1.96
C LEU A 359 11.23 7.61 -2.18
N GLY A 360 10.02 7.04 -2.31
CA GLY A 360 8.83 7.76 -2.75
C GLY A 360 8.92 8.21 -4.22
N ASP A 361 9.77 7.54 -5.01
CA ASP A 361 10.06 7.91 -6.40
C ASP A 361 9.29 7.06 -7.42
N PHE A 362 8.72 5.92 -7.00
CA PHE A 362 8.05 4.97 -7.90
C PHE A 362 6.66 4.61 -7.41
N LEU A 363 5.74 4.54 -8.35
CA LEU A 363 4.36 4.14 -8.14
C LEU A 363 4.06 2.90 -8.99
N TYR A 364 3.32 1.95 -8.42
CA TYR A 364 2.91 0.72 -9.09
C TYR A 364 1.40 0.53 -8.99
N THR A 365 0.78 0.10 -10.10
CA THR A 365 -0.65 -0.26 -10.14
C THR A 365 -0.82 -1.70 -10.59
N SER A 366 -1.71 -2.44 -9.92
CA SER A 366 -2.15 -3.77 -10.36
C SER A 366 -3.32 -3.64 -11.34
N ASN A 367 -3.24 -4.30 -12.51
CA ASN A 367 -4.22 -4.19 -13.57
C ASN A 367 -4.91 -5.54 -13.79
N SER A 368 -6.15 -5.66 -13.31
CA SER A 368 -6.83 -6.95 -13.19
C SER A 368 -7.34 -7.54 -14.51
N LEU A 369 -7.57 -6.71 -15.53
CA LEU A 369 -8.16 -7.17 -16.80
C LEU A 369 -7.11 -7.62 -17.82
N ASP A 370 -5.85 -7.18 -17.70
CA ASP A 370 -4.76 -7.61 -18.57
C ASP A 370 -3.64 -8.37 -17.85
N ASN A 371 -3.79 -8.62 -16.56
CA ASN A 371 -2.86 -9.39 -15.73
C ASN A 371 -1.46 -8.75 -15.68
N THR A 372 -1.38 -7.43 -15.50
CA THR A 372 -0.10 -6.71 -15.48
C THR A 372 0.08 -5.84 -14.24
N VAL A 373 1.32 -5.38 -14.04
CA VAL A 373 1.68 -4.27 -13.13
C VAL A 373 2.21 -3.13 -13.99
N THR A 374 1.61 -1.94 -13.86
CA THR A 374 2.20 -0.72 -14.43
C THR A 374 3.11 -0.07 -13.39
N GLY A 375 4.32 0.27 -13.81
CA GLY A 375 5.27 1.03 -12.99
C GLY A 375 5.46 2.43 -13.57
N GLU A 376 5.48 3.43 -12.71
CA GLU A 376 5.65 4.83 -13.06
C GLU A 376 6.63 5.52 -12.11
N ARG A 377 7.45 6.42 -12.67
CA ARG A 377 8.31 7.31 -11.90
C ARG A 377 7.54 8.56 -11.52
N LEU A 378 7.60 8.91 -10.26
CA LEU A 378 6.93 10.03 -9.64
C LEU A 378 7.85 11.25 -9.61
N ASN A 379 7.34 12.41 -10.02
CA ASN A 379 8.02 13.68 -9.82
C ASN A 379 7.56 14.29 -8.48
N PRO A 380 8.40 14.33 -7.44
CA PRO A 380 7.98 14.76 -6.10
C PRO A 380 7.62 16.25 -6.00
N ASN A 381 7.98 17.07 -7.00
CA ASN A 381 7.67 18.50 -7.01
C ASN A 381 6.38 18.84 -7.72
N THR A 382 5.97 18.02 -8.70
CA THR A 382 4.81 18.32 -9.56
C THR A 382 3.72 17.26 -9.47
N GLY A 383 4.01 16.10 -8.87
CA GLY A 383 3.11 14.94 -8.86
C GLY A 383 2.96 14.25 -10.22
N GLY A 384 3.67 14.73 -11.25
CA GLY A 384 3.63 14.14 -12.58
C GLY A 384 4.21 12.73 -12.61
N LEU A 385 3.62 11.84 -13.41
CA LEU A 385 4.01 10.46 -13.58
C LEU A 385 4.61 10.21 -14.96
N GLN A 386 5.61 9.35 -15.01
CA GLN A 386 6.26 8.90 -16.24
C GLN A 386 6.49 7.39 -16.18
N GLY A 387 6.03 6.64 -17.17
CA GLY A 387 6.23 5.20 -17.25
C GLY A 387 7.70 4.81 -17.06
N VAL A 388 7.96 3.80 -16.22
CA VAL A 388 9.30 3.23 -16.06
C VAL A 388 9.64 2.32 -17.22
N GLN A 389 10.93 2.04 -17.42
CA GLN A 389 11.40 1.20 -18.50
C GLN A 389 10.74 -0.19 -18.45
N ASN A 390 10.30 -0.69 -19.61
CA ASN A 390 9.63 -1.99 -19.80
C ASN A 390 8.26 -2.16 -19.09
N SER A 391 7.69 -1.09 -18.53
CA SER A 391 6.30 -1.11 -18.05
C SER A 391 5.31 -1.24 -19.24
N PRO A 392 4.20 -1.99 -19.11
CA PRO A 392 3.79 -2.80 -17.94
C PRO A 392 4.50 -4.15 -17.86
N PHE A 393 4.55 -4.72 -16.64
CA PHE A 393 5.17 -6.01 -16.32
C PHE A 393 4.09 -7.09 -16.19
N ASN A 394 4.38 -8.32 -16.71
CA ASN A 394 3.41 -9.41 -16.68
C ASN A 394 3.27 -10.02 -15.28
N GLY A 395 2.04 -10.29 -14.85
CA GLY A 395 1.70 -11.10 -13.69
C GLY A 395 1.35 -12.55 -14.07
N SER A 396 1.31 -13.42 -13.06
CA SER A 396 0.98 -14.84 -13.24
C SER A 396 -0.53 -15.10 -13.39
N GLY A 397 -1.37 -14.15 -13.00
CA GLY A 397 -2.83 -14.28 -13.02
C GLY A 397 -3.53 -12.94 -12.88
N GLN A 398 -4.83 -12.96 -12.61
CA GLN A 398 -5.64 -11.77 -12.40
C GLN A 398 -5.26 -11.09 -11.08
N PRO A 399 -4.62 -9.90 -11.11
CA PRO A 399 -4.27 -9.18 -9.91
C PRO A 399 -5.48 -8.72 -9.10
N SER A 400 -5.40 -8.83 -7.79
CA SER A 400 -6.37 -8.23 -6.86
C SER A 400 -5.82 -6.96 -6.21
N CYS A 401 -4.63 -7.02 -5.61
CA CYS A 401 -3.96 -5.86 -5.03
C CYS A 401 -2.43 -6.05 -5.00
N LEU A 402 -1.70 -4.99 -4.66
CA LEU A 402 -0.25 -5.02 -4.46
C LEU A 402 0.19 -4.19 -3.25
N THR A 403 1.36 -4.50 -2.73
CA THR A 403 2.05 -3.69 -1.72
C THR A 403 3.53 -3.58 -2.05
N VAL A 404 4.21 -2.57 -1.51
CA VAL A 404 5.65 -2.38 -1.70
C VAL A 404 6.37 -2.42 -0.35
N VAL A 405 7.47 -3.16 -0.30
CA VAL A 405 8.32 -3.32 0.88
C VAL A 405 9.71 -2.77 0.57
N PRO A 406 10.33 -1.96 1.47
CA PRO A 406 11.70 -1.51 1.24
C PRO A 406 12.67 -2.68 1.39
N ASN A 407 13.76 -2.69 0.60
CA ASN A 407 14.84 -3.64 0.81
C ASN A 407 15.65 -3.23 2.06
N GLY A 408 15.81 -4.11 3.02
CA GLY A 408 16.51 -4.01 4.30
C GLY A 408 17.18 -2.67 4.68
N PRO A 409 18.31 -2.29 4.06
CA PRO A 409 18.99 -1.03 4.39
C PRO A 409 18.26 0.24 3.86
N HIS A 410 17.26 0.10 3.01
CA HIS A 410 16.44 1.19 2.50
C HIS A 410 15.20 1.33 3.38
N ALA A 411 15.36 1.97 4.53
CA ALA A 411 14.23 2.22 5.44
C ALA A 411 13.16 3.09 4.77
N ALA A 412 11.91 2.85 5.14
CA ALA A 412 10.78 3.69 4.73
C ALA A 412 11.03 5.17 5.09
N GLN A 413 10.55 6.08 4.26
CA GLN A 413 10.63 7.51 4.55
C GLN A 413 9.82 7.82 5.82
N ALA A 414 10.45 8.51 6.76
CA ALA A 414 9.73 9.02 7.92
C ALA A 414 9.13 10.40 7.59
N VAL A 415 7.86 10.58 7.89
CA VAL A 415 7.23 11.89 7.88
C VAL A 415 7.62 12.60 9.17
N ILE A 416 8.19 13.79 9.04
CA ILE A 416 8.43 14.68 10.17
C ILE A 416 7.22 15.63 10.21
N PRO A 417 6.41 15.60 11.28
CA PRO A 417 5.18 16.40 11.40
C PRO A 417 5.48 17.90 11.42
#